data_0675cb060f2c020e7b830bdf5e7981a5
#
_entry.id   0675cb060f2c020e7b830bdf5e7981a5
#
_cell.length_a   1.000
_cell.length_b   1.000
_cell.length_c   1.000
_cell.angle_alpha   90.00
_cell.angle_beta   90.00
_cell.angle_gamma   90.00
#
_symmetry.space_group_name_H-M   'P 1'
#
loop_
_entity.id
_entity.type
_entity.pdbx_description
1 polymer ?
#
loop_
_entity_poly.entity_id
_entity_poly.type
_entity_poly.pdbx_seq_one_letter_code
_entity_poly.pdbx_strand_id
1 'polypeptide(L)'
;MINKLSQNKYFKNAVLLILILLAAVSLFQGVRNAIHDSQDFQWDAMKVFSHRINPYDESANMNPSGILEQYGYDKYYLQMEANQFPSLLMILLVFAPLQPLTARYVWIVLNLLFTALIVFLLKKTLLKDMDNYSFCLLSLLMIAGTPYRNQLGVGQHTLFAFCFFLIALYFSEYSEKRNAFIVTIALFICYFKYTLTVPLVLYFIYKKRYKEIIVSVLMHGVLTVVGAWWLNDSIMNMILKPLLVSSKLAAEGGLDISALLSGSVIAYILAFVIMLALFISAFRMNPKYERTYMSCLILWSLIITYHRTYDFFVMITVYAMFLELEALSENSQCIMSENGINYLKIFYFITMISVFFVLRVFMESLSSRIFVGILYYILTIVVSIIVGRVGYYGKKEKAD
;
A
#
# COMPACT_ATOMS: atom_id res chain seq x y z
N MET A 1 -2.24 34.91 -13.37
CA MET A 1 -1.39 35.10 -12.18
C MET A 1 -0.66 33.78 -11.80
N ILE A 2 -1.36 32.66 -11.68
CA ILE A 2 -0.78 31.36 -11.33
C ILE A 2 0.30 30.89 -12.32
N ASN A 3 0.06 31.02 -13.64
CA ASN A 3 1.05 30.62 -14.67
C ASN A 3 2.34 31.44 -14.63
N LYS A 4 2.29 32.71 -14.21
CA LYS A 4 3.50 33.53 -14.02
C LYS A 4 4.29 33.15 -12.79
N LEU A 5 3.60 32.76 -11.70
CA LEU A 5 4.24 32.28 -10.48
C LEU A 5 4.90 30.91 -10.70
N SER A 6 4.24 29.99 -11.42
CA SER A 6 4.79 28.66 -11.71
C SER A 6 6.04 28.70 -12.62
N GLN A 7 6.25 29.76 -13.39
CA GLN A 7 7.45 29.96 -14.20
C GLN A 7 8.58 30.68 -13.45
N ASN A 8 8.29 31.27 -12.29
CA ASN A 8 9.29 31.99 -11.51
C ASN A 8 10.26 31.03 -10.82
N LYS A 9 11.55 31.11 -11.15
CA LYS A 9 12.62 30.27 -10.59
C LYS A 9 12.71 30.39 -9.06
N TYR A 10 12.53 31.58 -8.51
CA TYR A 10 12.58 31.81 -7.07
C TYR A 10 11.40 31.13 -6.37
N PHE A 11 10.20 31.20 -6.93
CA PHE A 11 9.03 30.50 -6.42
C PHE A 11 9.23 28.99 -6.43
N LYS A 12 9.71 28.42 -7.54
CA LYS A 12 10.03 27.00 -7.65
C LYS A 12 11.05 26.54 -6.59
N ASN A 13 12.12 27.31 -6.41
CA ASN A 13 13.14 27.01 -5.41
C ASN A 13 12.60 27.12 -3.98
N ALA A 14 11.74 28.10 -3.69
CA ALA A 14 11.11 28.23 -2.37
C ALA A 14 10.21 27.06 -2.06
N VAL A 15 9.36 26.62 -3.00
CA VAL A 15 8.50 25.43 -2.83
C VAL A 15 9.34 24.18 -2.61
N LEU A 16 10.40 24.00 -3.39
CA LEU A 16 11.31 22.87 -3.24
C LEU A 16 11.98 22.87 -1.86
N LEU A 17 12.48 24.01 -1.40
CA LEU A 17 13.11 24.14 -0.08
C LEU A 17 12.12 23.82 1.05
N ILE A 18 10.89 24.34 0.97
CA ILE A 18 9.84 24.06 1.97
C ILE A 18 9.57 22.54 2.03
N LEU A 19 9.42 21.89 0.90
CA LEU A 19 9.16 20.45 0.86
C LEU A 19 10.36 19.63 1.36
N ILE A 20 11.59 20.04 1.07
CA ILE A 20 12.81 19.42 1.64
C ILE A 20 12.81 19.52 3.16
N LEU A 21 12.51 20.69 3.71
CA LEU A 21 12.47 20.89 5.17
C LEU A 21 11.36 20.05 5.81
N LEU A 22 10.17 20.03 5.22
CA LEU A 22 9.05 19.20 5.71
C LEU A 22 9.39 17.70 5.63
N ALA A 23 10.00 17.26 4.54
CA ALA A 23 10.42 15.88 4.36
C ALA A 23 11.51 15.49 5.38
N ALA A 24 12.48 16.37 5.64
CA ALA A 24 13.52 16.14 6.64
C ALA A 24 12.92 16.01 8.05
N VAL A 25 12.00 16.90 8.44
CA VAL A 25 11.29 16.82 9.72
C VAL A 25 10.46 15.55 9.83
N SER A 26 9.72 15.21 8.78
CA SER A 26 8.92 13.98 8.72
C SER A 26 9.78 12.73 8.86
N LEU A 27 10.89 12.67 8.13
CA LEU A 27 11.85 11.56 8.18
C LEU A 27 12.48 11.42 9.57
N PHE A 28 12.94 12.52 10.16
CA PHE A 28 13.52 12.53 11.51
C PHE A 28 12.51 12.02 12.55
N GLN A 29 11.27 12.51 12.52
CA GLN A 29 10.20 12.05 13.41
C GLN A 29 9.85 10.57 13.17
N GLY A 30 9.79 10.13 11.93
CA GLY A 30 9.54 8.74 11.58
C GLY A 30 10.61 7.81 12.13
N VAL A 31 11.89 8.13 11.92
CA VAL A 31 13.02 7.35 12.46
C VAL A 31 13.02 7.34 13.99
N ARG A 32 12.81 8.51 14.62
CA ARG A 32 12.72 8.60 16.09
C ARG A 32 11.61 7.70 16.64
N ASN A 33 10.43 7.77 16.05
CA ASN A 33 9.30 6.91 16.47
C ASN A 33 9.61 5.42 16.24
N ALA A 34 10.24 5.08 15.11
CA ALA A 34 10.59 3.70 14.80
C ALA A 34 11.58 3.09 15.83
N ILE A 35 12.49 3.88 16.38
CA ILE A 35 13.39 3.43 17.44
C ILE A 35 12.62 3.08 18.72
N HIS A 36 11.59 3.87 19.06
CA HIS A 36 10.85 3.71 20.30
C HIS A 36 9.65 2.78 20.19
N ASP A 37 8.89 2.83 19.08
CA ASP A 37 7.62 2.14 18.93
C ASP A 37 7.74 0.88 18.08
N SER A 38 7.89 1.00 16.76
CA SER A 38 7.92 -0.11 15.78
C SER A 38 6.88 -1.21 16.04
N GLN A 39 5.68 -0.83 16.46
CA GLN A 39 4.63 -1.76 16.94
C GLN A 39 4.21 -2.79 15.90
N ASP A 40 4.26 -2.42 14.62
CA ASP A 40 3.81 -3.26 13.52
C ASP A 40 4.94 -4.08 12.86
N PHE A 41 6.16 -4.03 13.41
CA PHE A 41 7.30 -4.80 12.88
C PHE A 41 7.13 -6.31 13.10
N GLN A 42 6.28 -6.72 14.08
CA GLN A 42 6.00 -8.12 14.39
C GLN A 42 7.22 -8.93 14.91
N TRP A 43 8.19 -8.23 15.52
CA TRP A 43 9.36 -8.91 16.12
C TRP A 43 8.94 -9.87 17.22
N ASP A 44 8.02 -9.47 18.10
CA ASP A 44 7.54 -10.28 19.23
C ASP A 44 6.83 -11.54 18.73
N ALA A 45 5.92 -11.41 17.77
CA ALA A 45 5.22 -12.53 17.16
C ALA A 45 6.19 -13.52 16.49
N MET A 46 7.18 -13.00 15.76
CA MET A 46 8.23 -13.79 15.14
C MET A 46 9.10 -14.50 16.19
N LYS A 47 9.46 -13.83 17.30
CA LYS A 47 10.25 -14.41 18.38
C LYS A 47 9.51 -15.54 19.07
N VAL A 48 8.24 -15.34 19.42
CA VAL A 48 7.35 -16.38 19.97
C VAL A 48 7.24 -17.55 19.00
N PHE A 49 7.03 -17.29 17.71
CA PHE A 49 6.99 -18.32 16.67
C PHE A 49 8.30 -19.12 16.61
N SER A 50 9.47 -18.48 16.79
CA SER A 50 10.77 -19.16 16.76
C SER A 50 10.92 -20.18 17.89
N HIS A 51 10.22 -19.98 19.01
CA HIS A 51 10.17 -20.91 20.15
C HIS A 51 9.06 -21.98 20.04
N ARG A 52 8.44 -22.14 18.87
CA ARG A 52 7.33 -23.08 18.63
C ARG A 52 6.06 -22.78 19.45
N ILE A 53 5.90 -21.53 19.86
CA ILE A 53 4.68 -21.07 20.54
C ILE A 53 3.81 -20.37 19.50
N ASN A 54 2.51 -20.62 19.56
CA ASN A 54 1.56 -20.07 18.61
C ASN A 54 1.29 -18.57 18.89
N PRO A 55 1.83 -17.63 18.09
CA PRO A 55 1.69 -16.21 18.37
C PRO A 55 0.24 -15.71 18.21
N TYR A 56 -0.58 -16.42 17.44
CA TYR A 56 -1.96 -16.04 17.21
C TYR A 56 -2.85 -16.30 18.43
N ASP A 57 -2.59 -17.36 19.19
CA ASP A 57 -3.33 -17.66 20.41
C ASP A 57 -3.00 -16.67 21.51
N GLU A 58 -1.75 -16.27 21.62
CA GLU A 58 -1.30 -15.25 22.56
C GLU A 58 -1.87 -13.87 22.21
N SER A 59 -1.85 -13.49 20.94
CA SER A 59 -2.47 -12.25 20.48
C SER A 59 -3.98 -12.25 20.71
N ALA A 60 -4.65 -13.37 20.49
CA ALA A 60 -6.09 -13.49 20.72
C ALA A 60 -6.45 -13.39 22.20
N ASN A 61 -5.59 -13.88 23.09
CA ASN A 61 -5.77 -13.83 24.53
C ASN A 61 -5.34 -12.50 25.18
N MET A 62 -4.79 -11.57 24.41
CA MET A 62 -4.25 -10.29 24.88
C MET A 62 -3.22 -10.41 26.01
N ASN A 63 -2.49 -11.51 26.05
CA ASN A 63 -1.42 -11.73 27.03
C ASN A 63 -0.09 -12.17 26.37
N PRO A 64 0.43 -11.45 25.35
CA PRO A 64 1.72 -11.79 24.75
C PRO A 64 2.89 -11.51 25.69
N SER A 65 2.71 -10.68 26.72
CA SER A 65 3.76 -10.25 27.64
C SER A 65 4.36 -11.37 28.48
N GLY A 66 3.54 -12.26 29.00
CA GLY A 66 4.02 -13.32 29.91
C GLY A 66 4.99 -14.32 29.26
N ILE A 67 4.90 -14.51 27.95
CA ILE A 67 5.80 -15.43 27.23
C ILE A 67 7.18 -14.80 27.01
N LEU A 68 7.23 -13.56 26.56
CA LEU A 68 8.50 -12.89 26.27
C LEU A 68 9.30 -12.60 27.53
N GLU A 69 8.65 -12.34 28.67
CA GLU A 69 9.28 -12.22 29.97
C GLU A 69 10.02 -13.49 30.39
N GLN A 70 9.46 -14.68 30.07
CA GLN A 70 10.13 -15.97 30.34
C GLN A 70 11.46 -16.13 29.58
N TYR A 71 11.63 -15.41 28.47
CA TYR A 71 12.86 -15.39 27.67
C TYR A 71 13.74 -14.19 27.98
N GLY A 72 13.47 -13.41 29.06
CA GLY A 72 14.27 -12.30 29.51
C GLY A 72 14.08 -11.01 28.69
N TYR A 73 12.96 -10.87 27.98
CA TYR A 73 12.64 -9.65 27.23
C TYR A 73 11.69 -8.77 28.02
N ASP A 74 12.02 -7.49 28.12
CA ASP A 74 11.18 -6.50 28.76
C ASP A 74 9.89 -6.29 27.95
N LYS A 75 8.75 -6.14 28.64
CA LYS A 75 7.46 -5.74 28.05
C LYS A 75 7.49 -4.47 27.20
N TYR A 76 8.51 -3.64 27.40
CA TYR A 76 8.74 -2.44 26.58
C TYR A 76 8.89 -2.74 25.07
N TYR A 77 9.37 -3.94 24.72
CA TYR A 77 9.54 -4.35 23.33
C TYR A 77 8.32 -5.04 22.75
N LEU A 78 7.27 -5.23 23.55
CA LEU A 78 6.07 -5.93 23.12
C LEU A 78 5.35 -5.17 22.00
N GLN A 79 5.33 -5.83 20.88
CA GLN A 79 4.63 -5.41 19.68
C GLN A 79 3.38 -6.28 19.59
N MET A 80 2.26 -5.67 19.80
CA MET A 80 1.00 -6.37 19.89
C MET A 80 0.64 -7.10 18.59
N GLU A 81 -0.02 -8.25 18.73
CA GLU A 81 -0.96 -8.81 17.76
C GLU A 81 -0.35 -9.38 16.47
N ALA A 82 -0.07 -10.67 16.50
CA ALA A 82 0.28 -11.45 15.33
C ALA A 82 -0.89 -11.52 14.35
N ASN A 83 -1.04 -10.51 13.49
CA ASN A 83 -2.08 -10.43 12.49
C ASN A 83 -1.61 -10.79 11.08
N GLN A 84 -0.34 -11.15 10.93
CA GLN A 84 0.26 -11.55 9.67
C GLN A 84 0.18 -13.07 9.48
N PHE A 85 0.06 -13.51 8.23
CA PHE A 85 0.09 -14.95 7.93
C PHE A 85 1.45 -15.58 8.31
N PRO A 86 1.49 -16.91 8.59
CA PRO A 86 2.72 -17.61 8.98
C PRO A 86 3.89 -17.40 8.04
N SER A 87 3.61 -17.25 6.74
CA SER A 87 4.63 -17.01 5.72
C SER A 87 5.47 -15.75 5.98
N LEU A 88 4.83 -14.65 6.45
CA LEU A 88 5.58 -13.45 6.84
C LEU A 88 6.45 -13.71 8.07
N LEU A 89 5.87 -14.29 9.11
CA LEU A 89 6.61 -14.57 10.34
C LEU A 89 7.82 -15.46 10.06
N MET A 90 7.69 -16.45 9.18
CA MET A 90 8.80 -17.32 8.77
C MET A 90 9.93 -16.56 8.05
N ILE A 91 9.60 -15.58 7.20
CA ILE A 91 10.63 -14.77 6.55
C ILE A 91 11.30 -13.82 7.54
N LEU A 92 10.54 -13.26 8.47
CA LEU A 92 11.09 -12.42 9.52
C LEU A 92 11.94 -13.18 10.54
N LEU A 93 11.92 -14.53 10.55
CA LEU A 93 12.78 -15.33 11.46
C LEU A 93 14.27 -14.99 11.33
N VAL A 94 14.71 -14.40 10.23
CA VAL A 94 16.08 -13.89 10.08
C VAL A 94 16.45 -12.83 11.13
N PHE A 95 15.46 -12.17 11.72
CA PHE A 95 15.63 -11.20 12.80
C PHE A 95 15.56 -11.83 14.21
N ALA A 96 15.10 -13.09 14.34
CA ALA A 96 14.91 -13.74 15.62
C ALA A 96 16.20 -13.85 16.48
N PRO A 97 17.42 -14.02 15.90
CA PRO A 97 18.66 -13.99 16.68
C PRO A 97 19.05 -12.62 17.20
N LEU A 98 18.51 -11.53 16.63
CA LEU A 98 18.87 -10.18 17.01
C LEU A 98 18.14 -9.75 18.29
N GLN A 99 18.80 -8.89 19.07
CA GLN A 99 18.15 -8.19 20.15
C GLN A 99 17.09 -7.22 19.57
N PRO A 100 15.98 -6.96 20.29
CA PRO A 100 14.85 -6.16 19.77
C PRO A 100 15.28 -4.83 19.18
N LEU A 101 16.11 -4.09 19.89
CA LEU A 101 16.59 -2.76 19.45
C LEU A 101 17.46 -2.87 18.19
N THR A 102 18.33 -3.86 18.11
CA THR A 102 19.16 -4.11 16.92
C THR A 102 18.27 -4.47 15.71
N ALA A 103 17.28 -5.33 15.92
CA ALA A 103 16.34 -5.70 14.88
C ALA A 103 15.57 -4.48 14.35
N ARG A 104 15.15 -3.56 15.24
CA ARG A 104 14.51 -2.28 14.85
C ARG A 104 15.44 -1.41 14.02
N TYR A 105 16.70 -1.22 14.42
CA TYR A 105 17.66 -0.46 13.62
C TYR A 105 17.85 -1.03 12.24
N VAL A 106 18.01 -2.36 12.12
CA VAL A 106 18.12 -3.02 10.82
C VAL A 106 16.84 -2.82 10.00
N TRP A 107 15.66 -2.93 10.62
CA TRP A 107 14.38 -2.71 9.94
C TRP A 107 14.19 -1.27 9.47
N ILE A 108 14.63 -0.27 10.26
CA ILE A 108 14.63 1.13 9.86
C ILE A 108 15.50 1.35 8.62
N VAL A 109 16.74 0.83 8.63
CA VAL A 109 17.63 0.93 7.47
C VAL A 109 17.01 0.29 6.23
N LEU A 110 16.41 -0.89 6.36
CA LEU A 110 15.70 -1.55 5.26
C LEU A 110 14.52 -0.72 4.75
N ASN A 111 13.71 -0.12 5.63
CA ASN A 111 12.60 0.75 5.21
C ASN A 111 13.10 2.00 4.46
N LEU A 112 14.23 2.58 4.85
CA LEU A 112 14.86 3.69 4.12
C LEU A 112 15.35 3.24 2.73
N LEU A 113 15.94 2.06 2.63
CA LEU A 113 16.35 1.46 1.35
C LEU A 113 15.13 1.15 0.46
N PHE A 114 14.06 0.58 1.02
CA PHE A 114 12.81 0.38 0.28
C PHE A 114 12.22 1.71 -0.20
N THR A 115 12.28 2.77 0.60
CA THR A 115 11.82 4.10 0.17
C THR A 115 12.62 4.61 -1.02
N ALA A 116 13.95 4.55 -0.96
CA ALA A 116 14.80 4.95 -2.07
C ALA A 116 14.52 4.13 -3.34
N LEU A 117 14.33 2.82 -3.18
CA LEU A 117 14.02 1.92 -4.29
C LEU A 117 12.61 2.17 -4.84
N ILE A 118 11.61 2.45 -4.00
CA ILE A 118 10.26 2.86 -4.44
C ILE A 118 10.35 4.12 -5.31
N VAL A 119 11.04 5.15 -4.86
CA VAL A 119 11.22 6.40 -5.63
C VAL A 119 11.91 6.11 -6.96
N PHE A 120 12.98 5.31 -6.96
CA PHE A 120 13.66 4.90 -8.19
C PHE A 120 12.74 4.13 -9.14
N LEU A 121 12.03 3.12 -8.64
CA LEU A 121 11.15 2.28 -9.46
C LEU A 121 9.95 3.05 -9.99
N LEU A 122 9.35 3.97 -9.22
CA LEU A 122 8.28 4.83 -9.71
C LEU A 122 8.74 5.66 -10.92
N LYS A 123 9.96 6.22 -10.88
CA LYS A 123 10.53 6.95 -12.01
C LYS A 123 10.84 6.03 -13.21
N LYS A 124 11.06 4.74 -12.98
CA LYS A 124 11.29 3.77 -14.06
C LYS A 124 10.02 3.10 -14.58
N THR A 125 8.90 3.26 -13.89
CA THR A 125 7.62 2.60 -14.22
C THR A 125 6.48 3.60 -14.43
N LEU A 126 5.63 3.73 -13.46
CA LEU A 126 4.37 4.46 -13.53
C LEU A 126 4.55 5.97 -13.83
N LEU A 127 5.59 6.58 -13.29
CA LEU A 127 5.88 8.01 -13.40
C LEU A 127 7.06 8.31 -14.35
N LYS A 128 7.38 7.39 -15.27
CA LYS A 128 8.54 7.50 -16.17
C LYS A 128 8.50 8.76 -17.05
N ASP A 129 7.32 9.18 -17.48
CA ASP A 129 7.12 10.30 -18.40
C ASP A 129 6.99 11.65 -17.65
N MET A 130 7.02 11.64 -16.33
CA MET A 130 6.99 12.85 -15.51
C MET A 130 8.34 13.58 -15.59
N ASP A 131 8.34 14.91 -15.72
CA ASP A 131 9.57 15.69 -15.66
C ASP A 131 10.27 15.57 -14.28
N ASN A 132 11.58 15.76 -14.26
CA ASN A 132 12.37 15.51 -13.06
C ASN A 132 12.04 16.44 -11.89
N TYR A 133 11.68 17.70 -12.17
CA TYR A 133 11.32 18.65 -11.13
C TYR A 133 10.00 18.27 -10.46
N SER A 134 8.95 18.05 -11.24
CA SER A 134 7.64 17.61 -10.74
C SER A 134 7.72 16.26 -10.02
N PHE A 135 8.52 15.33 -10.54
CA PHE A 135 8.78 14.03 -9.89
C PHE A 135 9.46 14.21 -8.52
N CYS A 136 10.46 15.11 -8.43
CA CYS A 136 11.13 15.43 -7.17
C CYS A 136 10.13 16.01 -6.16
N LEU A 137 9.29 16.98 -6.57
CA LEU A 137 8.27 17.55 -5.69
C LEU A 137 7.28 16.51 -5.20
N LEU A 138 6.78 15.63 -6.08
CA LEU A 138 5.85 14.58 -5.70
C LEU A 138 6.47 13.57 -4.74
N SER A 139 7.74 13.21 -4.95
CA SER A 139 8.49 12.31 -4.07
C SER A 139 8.74 12.94 -2.69
N LEU A 140 9.09 14.23 -2.65
CA LEU A 140 9.26 14.96 -1.39
C LEU A 140 7.92 15.10 -0.66
N LEU A 141 6.82 15.33 -1.37
CA LEU A 141 5.48 15.41 -0.80
C LEU A 141 5.07 14.07 -0.16
N MET A 142 5.41 12.94 -0.78
CA MET A 142 5.23 11.61 -0.19
C MET A 142 5.96 11.50 1.15
N ILE A 143 7.25 11.84 1.18
CA ILE A 143 8.08 11.72 2.38
C ILE A 143 7.66 12.72 3.48
N ALA A 144 7.26 13.93 3.09
CA ALA A 144 6.76 14.96 4.00
C ALA A 144 5.41 14.59 4.64
N GLY A 145 4.62 13.73 3.96
CA GLY A 145 3.28 13.33 4.39
C GLY A 145 3.26 12.53 5.68
N THR A 146 2.22 12.72 6.46
CA THR A 146 1.95 11.94 7.68
C THR A 146 1.86 10.43 7.42
N PRO A 147 1.25 9.95 6.30
CA PRO A 147 1.22 8.52 6.00
C PRO A 147 2.61 7.90 6.01
N TYR A 148 3.55 8.46 5.26
CA TYR A 148 4.91 7.94 5.19
C TYR A 148 5.62 7.97 6.55
N ARG A 149 5.52 9.09 7.28
CA ARG A 149 6.12 9.20 8.61
C ARG A 149 5.58 8.15 9.58
N ASN A 150 4.28 7.95 9.61
CA ASN A 150 3.66 6.94 10.47
C ASN A 150 4.05 5.53 10.03
N GLN A 151 4.07 5.27 8.71
CA GLN A 151 4.55 4.01 8.13
C GLN A 151 5.94 3.64 8.65
N LEU A 152 6.87 4.60 8.59
CA LEU A 152 8.23 4.40 9.09
C LEU A 152 8.24 4.23 10.61
N GLY A 153 7.48 5.06 11.34
CA GLY A 153 7.46 5.11 12.80
C GLY A 153 6.91 3.86 13.47
N VAL A 154 5.85 3.25 12.91
CA VAL A 154 5.30 1.99 13.44
C VAL A 154 5.99 0.74 12.89
N GLY A 155 6.92 0.90 11.94
CA GLY A 155 7.65 -0.23 11.35
C GLY A 155 6.79 -1.15 10.48
N GLN A 156 5.71 -0.63 9.87
CA GLN A 156 4.76 -1.43 9.10
C GLN A 156 5.39 -1.99 7.81
N HIS A 157 4.81 -3.06 7.28
CA HIS A 157 5.33 -3.79 6.12
C HIS A 157 4.91 -3.22 4.75
N THR A 158 4.19 -2.10 4.70
CA THR A 158 3.66 -1.57 3.43
C THR A 158 4.76 -1.05 2.52
N LEU A 159 5.82 -0.40 3.04
CA LEU A 159 7.00 -0.02 2.24
C LEU A 159 7.66 -1.25 1.61
N PHE A 160 7.85 -2.28 2.41
CA PHE A 160 8.39 -3.56 1.98
C PHE A 160 7.53 -4.19 0.86
N ALA A 161 6.24 -4.41 1.13
CA ALA A 161 5.34 -5.04 0.18
C ALA A 161 5.17 -4.22 -1.11
N PHE A 162 5.03 -2.90 -1.00
CA PHE A 162 4.86 -2.03 -2.15
C PHE A 162 6.14 -1.92 -3.01
N CYS A 163 7.32 -1.94 -2.37
CA CYS A 163 8.59 -2.01 -3.08
C CYS A 163 8.66 -3.26 -3.97
N PHE A 164 8.31 -4.42 -3.41
CA PHE A 164 8.32 -5.67 -4.19
C PHE A 164 7.20 -5.73 -5.23
N PHE A 165 6.06 -5.12 -4.99
CA PHE A 165 5.05 -4.92 -6.04
C PHE A 165 5.62 -4.11 -7.23
N LEU A 166 6.34 -3.03 -6.97
CA LEU A 166 7.00 -2.23 -8.03
C LEU A 166 8.14 -2.99 -8.73
N ILE A 167 8.87 -3.86 -8.01
CA ILE A 167 9.85 -4.76 -8.62
C ILE A 167 9.16 -5.73 -9.57
N ALA A 168 8.05 -6.36 -9.14
CA ALA A 168 7.27 -7.23 -10.01
C ALA A 168 6.78 -6.49 -11.26
N LEU A 169 6.26 -5.27 -11.08
CA LEU A 169 5.81 -4.41 -12.18
C LEU A 169 6.96 -4.08 -13.14
N TYR A 170 8.12 -3.69 -12.62
CA TYR A 170 9.28 -3.32 -13.43
C TYR A 170 9.76 -4.50 -14.30
N PHE A 171 9.98 -5.66 -13.70
CA PHE A 171 10.47 -6.84 -14.45
C PHE A 171 9.40 -7.51 -15.32
N SER A 172 8.13 -7.25 -15.06
CA SER A 172 7.03 -7.72 -15.92
C SER A 172 6.89 -6.88 -17.19
N GLU A 173 6.95 -5.55 -17.09
CA GLU A 173 6.46 -4.66 -18.14
C GLU A 173 7.48 -3.62 -18.64
N TYR A 174 8.45 -3.20 -17.82
CA TYR A 174 9.32 -2.07 -18.13
C TYR A 174 10.79 -2.45 -18.34
N SER A 175 11.21 -3.62 -17.89
CA SER A 175 12.58 -4.12 -18.12
C SER A 175 12.72 -4.69 -19.53
N GLU A 176 13.86 -4.42 -20.19
CA GLU A 176 14.22 -5.07 -21.46
C GLU A 176 14.29 -6.60 -21.32
N LYS A 177 14.77 -7.06 -20.17
CA LYS A 177 14.85 -8.49 -19.83
C LYS A 177 13.72 -8.87 -18.87
N ARG A 178 12.55 -9.21 -19.43
CA ARG A 178 11.45 -9.77 -18.65
C ARG A 178 11.90 -11.03 -17.93
N ASN A 179 11.71 -11.09 -16.60
CA ASN A 179 12.19 -12.21 -15.79
C ASN A 179 11.04 -12.75 -14.93
N ALA A 180 10.44 -13.85 -15.39
CA ALA A 180 9.32 -14.51 -14.72
C ALA A 180 9.67 -14.97 -13.30
N PHE A 181 10.91 -15.40 -13.06
CA PHE A 181 11.36 -15.81 -11.73
C PHE A 181 11.36 -14.63 -10.75
N ILE A 182 11.96 -13.49 -11.16
CA ILE A 182 11.97 -12.27 -10.32
C ILE A 182 10.54 -11.79 -10.06
N VAL A 183 9.67 -11.80 -11.08
CA VAL A 183 8.26 -11.43 -10.94
C VAL A 183 7.56 -12.33 -9.92
N THR A 184 7.78 -13.65 -10.00
CA THR A 184 7.18 -14.62 -9.06
C THR A 184 7.62 -14.38 -7.63
N ILE A 185 8.93 -14.21 -7.39
CA ILE A 185 9.46 -13.94 -6.05
C ILE A 185 8.98 -12.58 -5.52
N ALA A 186 8.96 -11.57 -6.37
CA ALA A 186 8.49 -10.25 -5.98
C ALA A 186 6.99 -10.25 -5.65
N LEU A 187 6.15 -10.97 -6.40
CA LEU A 187 4.73 -11.16 -6.07
C LEU A 187 4.57 -11.93 -4.76
N PHE A 188 5.32 -13.02 -4.57
CA PHE A 188 5.31 -13.77 -3.31
C PHE A 188 5.59 -12.84 -2.12
N ILE A 189 6.61 -12.00 -2.20
CA ILE A 189 6.95 -11.07 -1.11
C ILE A 189 5.90 -9.97 -0.95
N CYS A 190 5.35 -9.41 -2.02
CA CYS A 190 4.38 -8.32 -1.92
C CYS A 190 3.07 -8.73 -1.24
N TYR A 191 2.69 -10.01 -1.26
CA TYR A 191 1.48 -10.50 -0.59
C TYR A 191 1.54 -10.42 0.93
N PHE A 192 2.69 -10.15 1.53
CA PHE A 192 2.77 -9.94 2.98
C PHE A 192 1.89 -8.79 3.48
N LYS A 193 1.64 -7.79 2.64
CA LYS A 193 0.59 -6.80 2.89
C LYS A 193 -0.60 -7.09 1.97
N TYR A 194 -1.23 -8.24 2.14
CA TYR A 194 -2.31 -8.74 1.29
C TYR A 194 -3.48 -7.75 1.19
N THR A 195 -3.78 -7.00 2.24
CA THR A 195 -4.82 -5.98 2.25
C THR A 195 -4.60 -4.93 1.16
N LEU A 196 -3.35 -4.49 0.94
CA LEU A 196 -2.99 -3.56 -0.11
C LEU A 196 -2.81 -4.27 -1.46
N THR A 197 -2.12 -5.42 -1.47
CA THR A 197 -1.57 -5.97 -2.72
C THR A 197 -2.51 -6.92 -3.45
N VAL A 198 -3.47 -7.57 -2.77
CA VAL A 198 -4.42 -8.45 -3.46
C VAL A 198 -5.25 -7.70 -4.52
N PRO A 199 -5.81 -6.50 -4.28
CA PRO A 199 -6.43 -5.73 -5.37
C PRO A 199 -5.45 -5.36 -6.47
N LEU A 200 -4.20 -5.03 -6.13
CA LEU A 200 -3.17 -4.64 -7.10
C LEU A 200 -2.75 -5.80 -8.01
N VAL A 201 -2.84 -7.05 -7.52
CA VAL A 201 -2.55 -8.24 -8.33
C VAL A 201 -3.49 -8.40 -9.51
N LEU A 202 -4.68 -7.81 -9.48
CA LEU A 202 -5.59 -7.77 -10.64
C LEU A 202 -4.94 -7.13 -11.87
N TYR A 203 -3.96 -6.25 -11.68
CA TYR A 203 -3.16 -5.73 -12.78
C TYR A 203 -2.36 -6.85 -13.48
N PHE A 204 -1.77 -7.78 -12.73
CA PHE A 204 -1.05 -8.91 -13.32
C PHE A 204 -1.99 -9.93 -13.98
N ILE A 205 -3.25 -10.03 -13.52
CA ILE A 205 -4.31 -10.77 -14.23
C ILE A 205 -4.61 -10.10 -15.58
N TYR A 206 -4.77 -8.78 -15.59
CA TYR A 206 -4.91 -8.01 -16.82
C TYR A 206 -3.73 -8.24 -17.79
N LYS A 207 -2.49 -8.31 -17.26
CA LYS A 207 -1.27 -8.63 -18.04
C LYS A 207 -1.09 -10.12 -18.36
N LYS A 208 -2.06 -10.99 -18.00
CA LYS A 208 -2.04 -12.44 -18.22
C LYS A 208 -0.86 -13.17 -17.59
N ARG A 209 -0.35 -12.66 -16.44
CA ARG A 209 0.75 -13.25 -15.67
C ARG A 209 0.24 -14.32 -14.70
N TYR A 210 -0.65 -15.20 -15.17
CA TYR A 210 -1.33 -16.19 -14.32
C TYR A 210 -0.36 -17.17 -13.65
N LYS A 211 0.68 -17.59 -14.37
CA LYS A 211 1.65 -18.56 -13.86
C LYS A 211 2.42 -18.00 -12.66
N GLU A 212 2.90 -16.77 -12.78
CA GLU A 212 3.65 -16.09 -11.72
C GLU A 212 2.76 -15.86 -10.48
N ILE A 213 1.49 -15.50 -10.67
CA ILE A 213 0.51 -15.35 -9.59
C ILE A 213 0.28 -16.69 -8.89
N ILE A 214 -0.04 -17.75 -9.64
CA ILE A 214 -0.35 -19.06 -9.08
C ILE A 214 0.84 -19.60 -8.31
N VAL A 215 2.05 -19.54 -8.87
CA VAL A 215 3.25 -20.04 -8.19
C VAL A 215 3.53 -19.25 -6.92
N SER A 216 3.40 -17.91 -6.94
CA SER A 216 3.61 -17.08 -5.74
C SER A 216 2.59 -17.40 -4.63
N VAL A 217 1.32 -17.66 -4.96
CA VAL A 217 0.30 -18.08 -3.98
C VAL A 217 0.59 -19.48 -3.44
N LEU A 218 1.02 -20.41 -4.29
CA LEU A 218 1.40 -21.77 -3.86
C LEU A 218 2.60 -21.74 -2.88
N MET A 219 3.55 -20.82 -3.08
CA MET A 219 4.66 -20.63 -2.12
C MET A 219 4.15 -20.23 -0.73
N HIS A 220 3.14 -19.33 -0.64
CA HIS A 220 2.49 -19.02 0.64
C HIS A 220 1.78 -20.23 1.23
N GLY A 221 1.11 -21.05 0.41
CA GLY A 221 0.49 -22.29 0.82
C GLY A 221 1.51 -23.25 1.46
N VAL A 222 2.65 -23.45 0.81
CA VAL A 222 3.75 -24.29 1.32
C VAL A 222 4.25 -23.76 2.67
N LEU A 223 4.53 -22.47 2.78
CA LEU A 223 5.00 -21.90 4.06
C LEU A 223 3.91 -21.99 5.15
N THR A 224 2.63 -21.89 4.80
CA THR A 224 1.54 -22.09 5.77
C THR A 224 1.51 -23.53 6.29
N VAL A 225 1.70 -24.52 5.41
CA VAL A 225 1.83 -25.94 5.82
C VAL A 225 3.04 -26.15 6.73
N VAL A 226 4.20 -25.57 6.37
CA VAL A 226 5.41 -25.63 7.21
C VAL A 226 5.18 -24.95 8.55
N GLY A 227 4.51 -23.80 8.58
CA GLY A 227 4.15 -23.10 9.82
C GLY A 227 3.21 -23.91 10.71
N ALA A 228 2.20 -24.56 10.13
CA ALA A 228 1.29 -25.45 10.84
C ALA A 228 2.04 -26.64 11.49
N TRP A 229 2.90 -27.28 10.71
CA TRP A 229 3.77 -28.35 11.22
C TRP A 229 4.70 -27.87 12.34
N TRP A 230 5.32 -26.69 12.15
CA TRP A 230 6.24 -26.11 13.13
C TRP A 230 5.58 -25.83 14.48
N LEU A 231 4.35 -25.31 14.45
CA LEU A 231 3.56 -24.96 15.64
C LEU A 231 2.72 -26.13 16.18
N ASN A 232 2.73 -27.30 15.51
CA ASN A 232 1.88 -28.44 15.82
C ASN A 232 0.38 -28.05 15.87
N ASP A 233 -0.06 -27.25 14.88
CA ASP A 233 -1.44 -26.76 14.75
C ASP A 233 -2.00 -27.08 13.36
N SER A 234 -3.29 -26.93 13.17
CA SER A 234 -3.94 -27.22 11.89
C SER A 234 -3.67 -26.12 10.85
N ILE A 235 -3.60 -26.50 9.57
CA ILE A 235 -3.46 -25.56 8.45
C ILE A 235 -4.62 -24.56 8.47
N MET A 236 -5.83 -25.02 8.80
CA MET A 236 -7.02 -24.15 8.85
C MET A 236 -6.85 -23.07 9.93
N ASN A 237 -6.33 -23.40 11.09
CA ASN A 237 -6.04 -22.44 12.15
C ASN A 237 -5.00 -21.42 11.71
N MET A 238 -3.96 -21.85 10.98
CA MET A 238 -2.93 -20.95 10.44
C MET A 238 -3.48 -19.93 9.42
N ILE A 239 -4.61 -20.21 8.81
CA ILE A 239 -5.31 -19.29 7.90
C ILE A 239 -6.31 -18.42 8.67
N LEU A 240 -7.10 -19.03 9.56
CA LEU A 240 -8.22 -18.32 10.21
C LEU A 240 -7.78 -17.44 11.38
N LYS A 241 -6.82 -17.89 12.21
CA LYS A 241 -6.40 -17.12 13.40
C LYS A 241 -5.86 -15.73 13.06
N PRO A 242 -4.95 -15.52 12.07
CA PRO A 242 -4.51 -14.19 11.67
C PRO A 242 -5.67 -13.29 11.22
N LEU A 243 -6.65 -13.84 10.52
CA LEU A 243 -7.83 -13.11 10.07
C LEU A 243 -8.73 -12.71 11.26
N LEU A 244 -8.88 -13.59 12.26
CA LEU A 244 -9.62 -13.28 13.48
C LEU A 244 -8.96 -12.15 14.29
N VAL A 245 -7.63 -12.17 14.42
CA VAL A 245 -6.89 -11.07 15.05
C VAL A 245 -7.08 -9.78 14.28
N SER A 246 -6.91 -9.82 12.95
CA SER A 246 -7.10 -8.64 12.08
C SER A 246 -8.52 -8.06 12.17
N SER A 247 -9.55 -8.91 12.30
CA SER A 247 -10.94 -8.45 12.37
C SER A 247 -11.25 -7.65 13.65
N LYS A 248 -10.57 -7.96 14.76
CA LYS A 248 -10.70 -7.19 16.02
C LYS A 248 -10.14 -5.78 15.87
N LEU A 249 -9.08 -5.62 15.07
CA LEU A 249 -8.44 -4.33 14.80
C LEU A 249 -9.22 -3.45 13.81
N ALA A 250 -10.03 -4.07 12.96
CA ALA A 250 -10.74 -3.37 11.88
C ALA A 250 -11.75 -2.31 12.38
N ALA A 251 -12.22 -2.41 13.62
CA ALA A 251 -13.16 -1.45 14.22
C ALA A 251 -12.49 -0.14 14.67
N GLU A 252 -11.16 -0.08 14.76
CA GLU A 252 -10.42 1.03 15.40
C GLU A 252 -10.19 2.27 14.52
N GLY A 253 -10.84 2.34 13.36
CA GLY A 253 -10.92 3.58 12.61
C GLY A 253 -9.88 3.76 11.51
N GLY A 254 -10.34 3.64 10.27
CA GLY A 254 -9.69 4.02 9.02
C GLY A 254 -10.66 4.80 8.14
N LEU A 255 -10.30 4.95 6.88
CA LEU A 255 -11.20 5.45 5.83
C LEU A 255 -11.85 4.29 5.04
N ASP A 256 -11.57 3.05 5.41
CA ASP A 256 -12.03 1.87 4.70
C ASP A 256 -13.50 1.54 4.98
N ILE A 257 -14.07 0.72 4.10
CA ILE A 257 -15.49 0.31 4.16
C ILE A 257 -15.82 -0.38 5.49
N SER A 258 -14.89 -1.17 6.05
CA SER A 258 -15.06 -1.83 7.34
C SER A 258 -15.22 -0.82 8.46
N ALA A 259 -14.36 0.20 8.49
CA ALA A 259 -14.44 1.26 9.51
C ALA A 259 -15.73 2.09 9.39
N LEU A 260 -16.15 2.42 8.16
CA LEU A 260 -17.39 3.18 7.90
C LEU A 260 -18.65 2.41 8.28
N LEU A 261 -18.65 1.09 8.14
CA LEU A 261 -19.79 0.22 8.43
C LEU A 261 -19.61 -0.59 9.71
N SER A 262 -18.71 -0.15 10.60
CA SER A 262 -18.46 -0.74 11.93
C SER A 262 -18.21 -2.25 11.90
N GLY A 263 -17.45 -2.74 10.90
CA GLY A 263 -17.13 -4.15 10.74
C GLY A 263 -18.32 -5.06 10.40
N SER A 264 -19.42 -4.49 9.92
CA SER A 264 -20.64 -5.24 9.60
C SER A 264 -20.44 -6.23 8.44
N VAL A 265 -21.28 -7.26 8.37
CA VAL A 265 -21.32 -8.22 7.24
C VAL A 265 -21.50 -7.49 5.91
N ILE A 266 -22.24 -6.38 5.89
CA ILE A 266 -22.46 -5.56 4.70
C ILE A 266 -21.12 -5.02 4.16
N ALA A 267 -20.17 -4.64 5.02
CA ALA A 267 -18.85 -4.18 4.59
C ALA A 267 -18.10 -5.25 3.78
N TYR A 268 -18.13 -6.50 4.25
CA TYR A 268 -17.47 -7.62 3.57
C TYR A 268 -18.16 -7.98 2.25
N ILE A 269 -19.50 -7.93 2.21
CA ILE A 269 -20.27 -8.14 0.97
C ILE A 269 -19.93 -7.05 -0.06
N LEU A 270 -19.89 -5.78 0.34
CA LEU A 270 -19.51 -4.68 -0.53
C LEU A 270 -18.06 -4.82 -1.03
N ALA A 271 -17.13 -5.14 -0.14
CA ALA A 271 -15.74 -5.39 -0.51
C ALA A 271 -15.63 -6.51 -1.56
N PHE A 272 -16.35 -7.61 -1.38
CA PHE A 272 -16.39 -8.71 -2.35
C PHE A 272 -16.99 -8.29 -3.70
N VAL A 273 -18.11 -7.57 -3.70
CA VAL A 273 -18.75 -7.07 -4.93
C VAL A 273 -17.81 -6.13 -5.69
N ILE A 274 -17.14 -5.22 -5.00
CA ILE A 274 -16.17 -4.31 -5.59
C ILE A 274 -14.99 -5.09 -6.18
N MET A 275 -14.43 -6.05 -5.44
CA MET A 275 -13.34 -6.90 -5.93
C MET A 275 -13.75 -7.68 -7.17
N LEU A 276 -14.96 -8.22 -7.21
CA LEU A 276 -15.50 -8.90 -8.38
C LEU A 276 -15.63 -7.95 -9.59
N ALA A 277 -16.10 -6.72 -9.36
CA ALA A 277 -16.21 -5.71 -10.41
C ALA A 277 -14.82 -5.32 -10.96
N LEU A 278 -13.82 -5.13 -10.09
CA LEU A 278 -12.44 -4.86 -10.49
C LEU A 278 -11.82 -6.05 -11.24
N PHE A 279 -12.08 -7.27 -10.79
CA PHE A 279 -11.66 -8.49 -11.49
C PHE A 279 -12.25 -8.59 -12.90
N ILE A 280 -13.56 -8.36 -13.03
CA ILE A 280 -14.23 -8.35 -14.35
C ILE A 280 -13.64 -7.24 -15.24
N SER A 281 -13.33 -6.08 -14.68
CA SER A 281 -12.76 -4.97 -15.45
C SER A 281 -11.36 -5.30 -15.98
N ALA A 282 -10.57 -6.15 -15.29
CA ALA A 282 -9.27 -6.61 -15.77
C ALA A 282 -9.33 -7.28 -17.16
N PHE A 283 -10.43 -7.98 -17.48
CA PHE A 283 -10.62 -8.63 -18.79
C PHE A 283 -11.22 -7.72 -19.86
N ARG A 284 -11.69 -6.54 -19.48
CA ARG A 284 -12.38 -5.60 -20.36
C ARG A 284 -11.58 -4.33 -20.64
N MET A 285 -10.48 -4.14 -19.93
CA MET A 285 -9.71 -2.91 -19.97
C MET A 285 -9.06 -2.66 -21.33
N ASN A 286 -9.18 -1.43 -21.83
CA ASN A 286 -8.47 -0.98 -23.02
C ASN A 286 -7.00 -0.72 -22.66
N PRO A 287 -6.01 -1.30 -23.38
CA PRO A 287 -4.60 -1.13 -23.10
C PRO A 287 -4.09 0.33 -23.10
N LYS A 288 -4.78 1.23 -23.82
CA LYS A 288 -4.44 2.65 -23.85
C LYS A 288 -4.61 3.35 -22.50
N TYR A 289 -5.39 2.75 -21.55
CA TYR A 289 -5.72 3.32 -20.24
C TYR A 289 -5.21 2.46 -19.09
N GLU A 290 -4.05 1.87 -19.27
CA GLU A 290 -3.43 0.94 -18.34
C GLU A 290 -3.10 1.59 -16.98
N ARG A 291 -2.56 2.82 -17.00
CA ARG A 291 -2.21 3.57 -15.78
C ARG A 291 -3.47 4.07 -15.06
N THR A 292 -4.52 4.38 -15.81
CA THR A 292 -5.83 4.71 -15.25
C THR A 292 -6.42 3.52 -14.49
N TYR A 293 -6.31 2.30 -15.05
CA TYR A 293 -6.73 1.08 -14.38
C TYR A 293 -5.90 0.81 -13.11
N MET A 294 -4.58 0.93 -13.19
CA MET A 294 -3.70 0.80 -12.03
C MET A 294 -4.07 1.79 -10.94
N SER A 295 -4.34 3.05 -11.30
CA SER A 295 -4.75 4.09 -10.35
C SER A 295 -6.08 3.76 -9.66
N CYS A 296 -7.04 3.18 -10.41
CA CYS A 296 -8.29 2.68 -9.85
C CYS A 296 -8.05 1.55 -8.84
N LEU A 297 -7.18 0.59 -9.16
CA LEU A 297 -6.82 -0.51 -8.25
C LEU A 297 -6.16 0.02 -6.97
N ILE A 298 -5.26 1.00 -7.08
CA ILE A 298 -4.59 1.62 -5.92
C ILE A 298 -5.62 2.33 -5.02
N LEU A 299 -6.51 3.12 -5.59
CA LEU A 299 -7.53 3.82 -4.81
C LEU A 299 -8.44 2.84 -4.08
N TRP A 300 -8.92 1.80 -4.75
CA TRP A 300 -9.76 0.79 -4.13
C TRP A 300 -9.00 -0.05 -3.11
N SER A 301 -7.73 -0.40 -3.35
CA SER A 301 -6.96 -1.21 -2.41
C SER A 301 -6.90 -0.61 -1.01
N LEU A 302 -6.89 0.72 -0.90
CA LEU A 302 -6.80 1.44 0.37
C LEU A 302 -8.12 1.53 1.14
N ILE A 303 -9.25 1.17 0.53
CA ILE A 303 -10.58 1.31 1.17
C ILE A 303 -11.45 0.06 1.11
N ILE A 304 -11.10 -0.96 0.34
CA ILE A 304 -11.85 -2.22 0.29
C ILE A 304 -11.74 -2.98 1.61
N THR A 305 -10.54 -3.00 2.20
CA THR A 305 -10.23 -3.69 3.43
C THR A 305 -9.62 -2.73 4.44
N TYR A 306 -9.46 -3.20 5.68
CA TYR A 306 -8.87 -2.42 6.75
C TYR A 306 -7.49 -1.85 6.38
N HIS A 307 -7.40 -0.52 6.43
CA HIS A 307 -6.17 0.24 6.27
C HIS A 307 -6.12 1.39 7.26
N ARG A 308 -4.96 1.58 7.87
CA ARG A 308 -4.67 2.80 8.63
C ARG A 308 -4.07 3.86 7.72
N THR A 309 -4.06 5.08 8.19
CA THR A 309 -3.59 6.27 7.45
C THR A 309 -2.20 6.12 6.87
N TYR A 310 -1.33 5.32 7.49
CA TYR A 310 0.04 5.11 7.06
C TYR A 310 0.18 4.40 5.70
N ASP A 311 -0.81 3.66 5.25
CA ASP A 311 -0.77 2.98 3.96
C ASP A 311 -1.01 3.95 2.77
N PHE A 312 -1.58 5.12 3.03
CA PHE A 312 -2.01 6.05 1.98
C PHE A 312 -0.86 6.77 1.25
N PHE A 313 0.40 6.61 1.65
CA PHE A 313 1.53 7.18 0.91
C PHE A 313 1.59 6.68 -0.55
N VAL A 314 1.03 5.51 -0.83
CA VAL A 314 0.98 4.95 -2.20
C VAL A 314 0.08 5.76 -3.15
N MET A 315 -0.77 6.66 -2.63
CA MET A 315 -1.63 7.55 -3.45
C MET A 315 -0.86 8.37 -4.47
N ILE A 316 0.42 8.66 -4.23
CA ILE A 316 1.23 9.41 -5.21
C ILE A 316 1.27 8.74 -6.58
N THR A 317 1.11 7.42 -6.63
CA THR A 317 1.15 6.65 -7.88
C THR A 317 -0.07 6.88 -8.76
N VAL A 318 -1.18 7.35 -8.19
CA VAL A 318 -2.40 7.74 -8.94
C VAL A 318 -2.11 8.88 -9.93
N TYR A 319 -1.05 9.65 -9.71
CA TYR A 319 -0.63 10.68 -10.66
C TYR A 319 -0.31 10.12 -12.06
N ALA A 320 0.06 8.85 -12.15
CA ALA A 320 0.33 8.16 -13.42
C ALA A 320 -0.87 8.21 -14.39
N MET A 321 -2.10 8.20 -13.86
CA MET A 321 -3.33 8.36 -14.65
C MET A 321 -3.34 9.70 -15.38
N PHE A 322 -2.93 10.78 -14.72
CA PHE A 322 -2.95 12.12 -15.35
C PHE A 322 -1.94 12.22 -16.48
N LEU A 323 -0.75 11.63 -16.34
CA LEU A 323 0.23 11.55 -17.43
C LEU A 323 -0.31 10.79 -18.64
N GLU A 324 -1.08 9.72 -18.41
CA GLU A 324 -1.72 8.96 -19.49
C GLU A 324 -2.87 9.73 -20.13
N LEU A 325 -3.78 10.33 -19.34
CA LEU A 325 -4.92 11.07 -19.85
C LEU A 325 -4.48 12.32 -20.62
N GLU A 326 -3.46 13.04 -20.15
CA GLU A 326 -2.88 14.20 -20.83
C GLU A 326 -2.31 13.80 -22.19
N ALA A 327 -1.48 12.74 -22.25
CA ALA A 327 -0.91 12.24 -23.51
C ALA A 327 -1.99 11.75 -24.51
N LEU A 328 -3.07 11.13 -24.01
CA LEU A 328 -4.20 10.72 -24.86
C LEU A 328 -5.02 11.92 -25.35
N SER A 329 -5.14 12.98 -24.53
CA SER A 329 -5.86 14.21 -24.89
C SER A 329 -5.14 14.97 -26.00
N GLU A 330 -3.82 15.09 -25.93
CA GLU A 330 -2.99 15.70 -26.98
C GLU A 330 -3.17 15.01 -28.34
N ASN A 331 -3.39 13.70 -28.34
CA ASN A 331 -3.62 12.90 -29.53
C ASN A 331 -5.11 12.77 -29.92
N SER A 332 -6.00 13.54 -29.31
CA SER A 332 -7.47 13.49 -29.53
C SER A 332 -8.09 12.11 -29.33
N GLN A 333 -7.47 11.26 -28.49
CA GLN A 333 -7.91 9.88 -28.20
C GLN A 333 -8.49 9.72 -26.78
N CYS A 334 -8.55 10.81 -26.02
CA CYS A 334 -9.04 10.79 -24.66
C CYS A 334 -10.57 10.85 -24.60
N ILE A 335 -11.17 10.09 -23.67
CA ILE A 335 -12.61 10.16 -23.39
C ILE A 335 -13.01 11.40 -22.56
N MET A 336 -12.04 12.14 -22.06
CA MET A 336 -12.23 13.37 -21.26
C MET A 336 -11.69 14.58 -22.00
N SER A 337 -12.33 15.72 -21.79
CA SER A 337 -11.79 17.02 -22.24
C SER A 337 -10.58 17.42 -21.38
N GLU A 338 -9.70 18.26 -21.93
CA GLU A 338 -8.55 18.80 -21.22
C GLU A 338 -8.95 19.51 -19.91
N ASN A 339 -10.02 20.31 -19.95
CA ASN A 339 -10.56 20.96 -18.75
C ASN A 339 -11.02 19.93 -17.70
N GLY A 340 -11.65 18.84 -18.13
CA GLY A 340 -12.07 17.76 -17.25
C GLY A 340 -10.88 17.10 -16.55
N ILE A 341 -9.79 16.85 -17.28
CA ILE A 341 -8.54 16.28 -16.73
C ILE A 341 -7.95 17.26 -15.70
N ASN A 342 -7.90 18.55 -16.00
CA ASN A 342 -7.36 19.57 -15.11
C ASN A 342 -8.18 19.69 -13.80
N TYR A 343 -9.51 19.68 -13.87
CA TYR A 343 -10.37 19.69 -12.67
C TYR A 343 -10.18 18.44 -11.83
N LEU A 344 -10.10 17.25 -12.44
CA LEU A 344 -9.86 16.01 -11.73
C LEU A 344 -8.47 16.00 -11.09
N LYS A 345 -7.45 16.54 -11.75
CA LYS A 345 -6.09 16.69 -11.21
C LYS A 345 -6.04 17.60 -9.99
N ILE A 346 -6.73 18.73 -10.04
CA ILE A 346 -6.88 19.63 -8.89
C ILE A 346 -7.58 18.91 -7.73
N PHE A 347 -8.69 18.21 -8.00
CA PHE A 347 -9.43 17.47 -7.00
C PHE A 347 -8.60 16.35 -6.37
N TYR A 348 -7.80 15.64 -7.16
CA TYR A 348 -6.83 14.65 -6.67
C TYR A 348 -5.82 15.29 -5.69
N PHE A 349 -5.23 16.44 -6.05
CA PHE A 349 -4.27 17.11 -5.16
C PHE A 349 -4.93 17.58 -3.86
N ILE A 350 -6.15 18.13 -3.93
CA ILE A 350 -6.91 18.50 -2.72
C ILE A 350 -7.13 17.27 -1.84
N THR A 351 -7.56 16.15 -2.41
CA THR A 351 -7.77 14.90 -1.69
C THR A 351 -6.47 14.37 -1.07
N MET A 352 -5.38 14.34 -1.84
CA MET A 352 -4.07 13.85 -1.39
C MET A 352 -3.52 14.72 -0.25
N ILE A 353 -3.57 16.05 -0.38
CA ILE A 353 -3.13 16.97 0.68
C ILE A 353 -3.99 16.78 1.94
N SER A 354 -5.30 16.60 1.77
CA SER A 354 -6.21 16.34 2.89
C SER A 354 -5.84 15.04 3.62
N VAL A 355 -5.57 13.96 2.90
CA VAL A 355 -5.12 12.69 3.48
C VAL A 355 -3.74 12.83 4.14
N PHE A 356 -2.80 13.53 3.52
CA PHE A 356 -1.41 13.58 3.96
C PHE A 356 -1.19 14.50 5.16
N PHE A 357 -1.95 15.58 5.28
CA PHE A 357 -1.70 16.60 6.30
C PHE A 357 -2.90 16.90 7.19
N VAL A 358 -4.11 16.93 6.64
CA VAL A 358 -5.31 17.31 7.40
C VAL A 358 -5.81 16.16 8.26
N LEU A 359 -5.84 14.94 7.73
CA LEU A 359 -6.41 13.78 8.43
C LEU A 359 -5.78 13.56 9.80
N ARG A 360 -4.48 13.81 9.96
CA ARG A 360 -3.80 13.66 11.24
C ARG A 360 -4.12 14.77 12.25
N VAL A 361 -4.11 16.03 11.79
CA VAL A 361 -4.32 17.19 12.68
C VAL A 361 -5.69 17.10 13.35
N PHE A 362 -6.65 16.47 12.67
CA PHE A 362 -8.04 16.37 13.11
C PHE A 362 -8.49 14.92 13.35
N MET A 363 -7.55 13.97 13.51
CA MET A 363 -7.89 12.54 13.68
C MET A 363 -8.81 12.25 14.86
N GLU A 364 -8.80 13.08 15.89
CA GLU A 364 -9.69 12.99 17.04
C GLU A 364 -11.12 13.51 16.74
N SER A 365 -11.29 14.24 15.64
CA SER A 365 -12.58 14.77 15.21
C SER A 365 -13.24 13.86 14.18
N LEU A 366 -14.40 13.32 14.51
CA LEU A 366 -15.24 12.53 13.61
C LEU A 366 -15.53 13.29 12.31
N SER A 367 -15.76 14.60 12.39
CA SER A 367 -16.07 15.48 11.25
C SER A 367 -14.95 15.50 10.19
N SER A 368 -13.69 15.48 10.62
CA SER A 368 -12.54 15.51 9.69
C SER A 368 -12.36 14.18 8.97
N ARG A 369 -12.57 13.06 9.67
CA ARG A 369 -12.53 11.73 9.04
C ARG A 369 -13.61 11.61 7.97
N ILE A 370 -14.82 12.07 8.27
CA ILE A 370 -15.93 12.06 7.31
C ILE A 370 -15.59 12.95 6.10
N PHE A 371 -15.10 14.16 6.32
CA PHE A 371 -14.76 15.07 5.23
C PHE A 371 -13.70 14.50 4.31
N VAL A 372 -12.57 14.04 4.84
CA VAL A 372 -11.49 13.43 4.05
C VAL A 372 -11.96 12.15 3.37
N GLY A 373 -12.76 11.35 4.07
CA GLY A 373 -13.38 10.15 3.53
C GLY A 373 -14.26 10.47 2.31
N ILE A 374 -15.14 11.45 2.40
CA ILE A 374 -16.00 11.88 1.28
C ILE A 374 -15.15 12.26 0.06
N LEU A 375 -14.12 13.09 0.24
CA LEU A 375 -13.22 13.47 -0.87
C LEU A 375 -12.58 12.25 -1.50
N TYR A 376 -12.09 11.33 -0.69
CA TYR A 376 -11.42 10.12 -1.17
C TYR A 376 -12.38 9.19 -1.94
N TYR A 377 -13.58 8.95 -1.39
CA TYR A 377 -14.59 8.12 -2.06
C TYR A 377 -15.08 8.73 -3.37
N ILE A 378 -15.30 10.06 -3.42
CA ILE A 378 -15.68 10.74 -4.66
C ILE A 378 -14.58 10.55 -5.71
N LEU A 379 -13.30 10.76 -5.36
CA LEU A 379 -12.18 10.54 -6.27
C LEU A 379 -12.18 9.11 -6.81
N THR A 380 -12.33 8.13 -5.92
CA THR A 380 -12.33 6.70 -6.28
C THR A 380 -13.49 6.34 -7.21
N ILE A 381 -14.69 6.86 -6.93
CA ILE A 381 -15.88 6.64 -7.77
C ILE A 381 -15.70 7.28 -9.15
N VAL A 382 -15.19 8.51 -9.23
CA VAL A 382 -14.95 9.20 -10.51
C VAL A 382 -13.95 8.41 -11.36
N VAL A 383 -12.84 7.95 -10.77
CA VAL A 383 -11.85 7.13 -11.49
C VAL A 383 -12.46 5.79 -11.94
N SER A 384 -13.33 5.18 -11.11
CA SER A 384 -14.04 3.95 -11.48
C SER A 384 -15.00 4.14 -12.65
N ILE A 385 -15.68 5.28 -12.71
CA ILE A 385 -16.56 5.62 -13.85
C ILE A 385 -15.72 5.78 -15.13
N ILE A 386 -14.55 6.40 -15.06
CA ILE A 386 -13.62 6.52 -16.20
C ILE A 386 -13.23 5.12 -16.67
N VAL A 387 -12.77 4.24 -15.78
CA VAL A 387 -12.41 2.85 -16.09
C VAL A 387 -13.57 2.09 -16.71
N GLY A 388 -14.79 2.22 -16.16
CA GLY A 388 -15.99 1.60 -16.70
C GLY A 388 -16.32 2.04 -18.13
N ARG A 389 -16.24 3.34 -18.42
CA ARG A 389 -16.45 3.91 -19.75
C ARG A 389 -15.42 3.40 -20.76
N VAL A 390 -14.15 3.42 -20.39
CA VAL A 390 -13.04 2.95 -21.25
C VAL A 390 -13.21 1.47 -21.60
N GLY A 391 -13.62 0.62 -20.66
CA GLY A 391 -13.87 -0.79 -20.88
C GLY A 391 -15.05 -1.03 -21.83
N TYR A 392 -16.06 -0.16 -21.83
CA TYR A 392 -17.22 -0.25 -22.71
C TYR A 392 -16.86 0.12 -24.16
N TYR A 393 -16.16 1.24 -24.38
CA TYR A 393 -15.78 1.69 -25.73
C TYR A 393 -14.73 0.78 -26.38
N GLY A 394 -13.79 0.23 -25.64
CA GLY A 394 -12.80 -0.70 -26.18
C GLY A 394 -13.38 -2.03 -26.69
N LYS A 395 -14.63 -2.37 -26.35
CA LYS A 395 -15.36 -3.49 -26.97
C LYS A 395 -15.98 -3.12 -28.30
N LYS A 396 -16.43 -1.90 -28.47
CA LYS A 396 -17.08 -1.43 -29.70
C LYS A 396 -16.07 -1.34 -30.85
N GLU A 397 -14.86 -0.82 -30.59
CA GLU A 397 -13.76 -0.77 -31.57
C GLU A 397 -13.24 -2.17 -32.01
N LYS A 398 -13.55 -3.23 -31.27
CA LYS A 398 -13.18 -4.61 -31.66
C LYS A 398 -14.31 -5.38 -32.37
N ALA A 399 -15.50 -4.82 -32.37
CA ALA A 399 -16.69 -5.44 -32.99
C ALA A 399 -16.99 -4.85 -34.39
N ASP A 400 -16.45 -3.68 -34.69
CA ASP A 400 -16.40 -3.03 -36.00
C ASP A 400 -15.08 -3.36 -36.70
#